data_3de1be9ba2d80cde03b0736b7b007a68
#
_entry.id   3de1be9ba2d80cde03b0736b7b007a68
#
_cell.length_a   1.000
_cell.length_b   1.000
_cell.length_c   1.000
_cell.angle_alpha   90.00
_cell.angle_beta   90.00
_cell.angle_gamma   90.00
#
_symmetry.space_group_name_H-M   'P 1'
#
loop_
_entity.id
_entity.type
_entity.pdbx_description
1 polymer ?
#
loop_
_entity_poly.entity_id
_entity_poly.type
_entity_poly.pdbx_seq_one_letter_code
_entity_poly.pdbx_strand_id
1 'polypeptide(L)'
;MLEEFTENDRQDVRDQLGREPRGVAGVAWRCGCGKPGVIATEPRLPNGTPFPTTYYLTCPRAASLIGTLESSGLMARMTERLGEDEELADQYRRAHESYICLLYTSDAADDLLCV
;
A
#
# COMPACT_ATOMS: atom_id res chain seq x y z
N MET A 1 -4.22 9.71 5.56
CA MET A 1 -3.83 9.61 6.97
C MET A 1 -3.95 8.18 7.47
N LEU A 2 -2.96 7.72 8.21
CA LEU A 2 -2.97 6.36 8.72
C LEU A 2 -3.75 6.26 10.02
N GLU A 3 -4.47 5.15 10.19
CA GLU A 3 -5.10 4.83 11.47
C GLU A 3 -4.10 4.12 12.37
N GLU A 4 -4.33 4.21 13.67
CA GLU A 4 -3.50 3.53 14.64
C GLU A 4 -3.57 2.02 14.46
N PHE A 5 -2.42 1.36 14.57
CA PHE A 5 -2.32 -0.10 14.51
C PHE A 5 -2.38 -0.64 15.94
N THR A 6 -3.54 -1.12 16.33
CA THR A 6 -3.78 -1.61 17.70
C THR A 6 -3.31 -3.04 17.87
N GLU A 7 -3.28 -3.50 19.12
CA GLU A 7 -2.95 -4.91 19.40
C GLU A 7 -3.95 -5.86 18.76
N ASN A 8 -5.22 -5.46 18.70
CA ASN A 8 -6.25 -6.24 18.05
C ASN A 8 -5.98 -6.34 16.55
N ASP A 9 -5.55 -5.23 15.94
CA ASP A 9 -5.17 -5.20 14.54
C ASP A 9 -3.97 -6.10 14.27
N ARG A 10 -3.01 -6.12 15.18
CA ARG A 10 -1.84 -7.00 15.07
C ARG A 10 -2.25 -8.46 15.00
N GLN A 11 -3.18 -8.87 15.85
CA GLN A 11 -3.67 -10.24 15.84
C GLN A 11 -4.41 -10.56 14.56
N ASP A 12 -5.23 -9.63 14.07
CA ASP A 12 -5.94 -9.81 12.81
C ASP A 12 -4.98 -9.99 11.65
N VAL A 13 -3.96 -9.13 11.57
CA VAL A 13 -2.98 -9.20 10.48
C VAL A 13 -2.15 -10.48 10.59
N ARG A 14 -1.79 -10.88 11.80
CA ARG A 14 -1.08 -12.14 12.02
C ARG A 14 -1.88 -13.32 11.48
N ASP A 15 -3.18 -13.33 11.75
CA ASP A 15 -4.06 -14.38 11.23
C ASP A 15 -4.19 -14.32 9.72
N GLN A 16 -4.28 -13.12 9.15
CA GLN A 16 -4.37 -12.92 7.71
C GLN A 16 -3.11 -13.41 6.97
N LEU A 17 -1.95 -13.11 7.51
CA LEU A 17 -0.67 -13.41 6.87
C LEU A 17 -0.09 -14.77 7.28
N GLY A 18 -0.52 -15.32 8.39
CA GLY A 18 0.07 -16.53 8.95
C GLY A 18 1.42 -16.32 9.62
N ARG A 19 1.76 -15.07 9.91
CA ARG A 19 3.03 -14.71 10.57
C ARG A 19 2.90 -13.33 11.21
N GLU A 20 3.83 -13.00 12.12
CA GLU A 20 3.87 -11.69 12.76
C GLU A 20 4.20 -10.60 11.73
N PRO A 21 3.43 -9.50 11.69
CA PRO A 21 3.79 -8.36 10.86
C PRO A 21 5.00 -7.63 11.45
N ARG A 22 5.79 -7.00 10.58
CA ARG A 22 6.98 -6.26 11.00
C ARG A 22 6.94 -4.83 10.50
N GLY A 23 7.44 -3.93 11.33
CA GLY A 23 7.65 -2.54 10.93
C GLY A 23 6.39 -1.84 10.50
N VAL A 24 5.28 -2.08 11.16
CA VAL A 24 4.00 -1.46 10.80
C VAL A 24 3.96 -0.03 11.29
N ALA A 25 3.68 0.92 10.39
CA ALA A 25 3.50 2.33 10.73
C ALA A 25 2.04 2.64 11.06
N GLY A 26 1.10 1.91 10.47
CA GLY A 26 -0.32 2.13 10.72
C GLY A 26 -1.18 1.36 9.74
N VAL A 27 -2.49 1.55 9.84
CA VAL A 27 -3.46 0.94 8.94
C VAL A 27 -3.80 1.96 7.86
N ALA A 28 -3.53 1.61 6.60
CA ALA A 28 -3.79 2.50 5.47
C ALA A 28 -5.21 2.35 4.94
N TRP A 29 -5.77 1.16 5.02
CA TRP A 29 -7.14 0.90 4.60
C TRP A 29 -7.73 -0.23 5.42
N ARG A 30 -8.98 -0.05 5.81
CA ARG A 30 -9.70 -1.04 6.61
C ARG A 30 -10.82 -1.64 5.79
N CYS A 31 -10.92 -2.96 5.84
CA CYS A 31 -11.99 -3.70 5.17
C CYS A 31 -13.34 -3.38 5.83
N GLY A 32 -14.42 -3.57 5.09
CA GLY A 32 -15.76 -3.42 5.64
C GLY A 32 -16.07 -4.34 6.82
N CYS A 33 -15.29 -5.42 6.99
CA CYS A 33 -15.42 -6.31 8.15
C CYS A 33 -14.76 -5.73 9.42
N GLY A 34 -14.11 -4.58 9.33
CA GLY A 34 -13.43 -3.92 10.44
C GLY A 34 -11.97 -4.30 10.61
N LYS A 35 -11.50 -5.33 9.94
CA LYS A 35 -10.10 -5.75 10.03
C LYS A 35 -9.22 -4.96 9.08
N PRO A 36 -7.91 -4.83 9.37
CA PRO A 36 -7.02 -4.18 8.44
C PRO A 36 -7.03 -4.85 7.07
N GLY A 37 -7.03 -4.05 6.02
CA GLY A 37 -6.95 -4.56 4.64
C GLY A 37 -5.62 -4.23 4.00
N VAL A 38 -5.08 -3.05 4.29
CA VAL A 38 -3.76 -2.61 3.87
C VAL A 38 -3.08 -1.96 5.05
N ILE A 39 -1.85 -2.38 5.34
CA ILE A 39 -1.03 -1.71 6.36
C ILE A 39 0.07 -0.90 5.67
N ALA A 40 0.47 0.19 6.30
CA ALA A 40 1.64 0.94 5.88
C ALA A 40 2.82 0.48 6.72
N THR A 41 3.99 0.40 6.11
CA THR A 41 5.19 -0.09 6.77
C THR A 41 6.25 0.99 6.84
N GLU A 42 7.08 0.91 7.89
CA GLU A 42 8.22 1.81 8.03
C GLU A 42 9.27 1.50 6.97
N PRO A 43 10.06 2.49 6.53
CA PRO A 43 11.07 2.27 5.50
C PRO A 43 12.22 1.37 5.97
N ARG A 44 12.37 1.21 7.28
CA ARG A 44 13.39 0.33 7.85
C ARG A 44 12.78 -0.51 8.95
N LEU A 45 13.24 -1.75 9.06
CA LEU A 45 12.88 -2.61 10.17
C LEU A 45 13.58 -2.14 11.45
N PRO A 46 13.10 -2.56 12.63
CA PRO A 46 13.71 -2.15 13.90
C PRO A 46 15.21 -2.39 13.99
N ASN A 47 15.74 -3.40 13.28
CA ASN A 47 17.17 -3.70 13.25
C ASN A 47 17.95 -2.86 12.24
N GLY A 48 17.31 -1.89 11.58
CA GLY A 48 17.95 -1.02 10.61
C GLY A 48 17.96 -1.55 9.18
N THR A 49 17.49 -2.76 8.95
CA THR A 49 17.44 -3.35 7.61
C THR A 49 16.42 -2.59 6.75
N PRO A 50 16.79 -2.17 5.52
CA PRO A 50 15.82 -1.51 4.63
C PRO A 50 14.63 -2.40 4.33
N PHE A 51 13.44 -1.78 4.34
CA PHE A 51 12.20 -2.48 4.04
C PHE A 51 11.43 -1.64 3.02
N PRO A 52 11.61 -1.90 1.74
CA PRO A 52 11.12 -1.02 0.67
C PRO A 52 9.61 -1.05 0.45
N THR A 53 8.90 -1.98 1.05
CA THR A 53 7.45 -2.04 0.93
C THR A 53 6.82 -0.91 1.71
N THR A 54 6.04 -0.06 1.04
CA THR A 54 5.34 1.05 1.69
C THR A 54 3.95 0.64 2.15
N TYR A 55 3.21 -0.04 1.28
CA TYR A 55 1.87 -0.54 1.56
C TYR A 55 1.85 -2.04 1.34
N TYR A 56 1.22 -2.75 2.26
CA TYR A 56 1.14 -4.21 2.20
C TYR A 56 -0.32 -4.63 2.31
N LEU A 57 -0.79 -5.35 1.30
CA LEU A 57 -2.15 -5.86 1.26
C LEU A 57 -2.23 -7.09 2.15
N THR A 58 -3.04 -7.03 3.21
CA THR A 58 -3.15 -8.11 4.18
C THR A 58 -4.47 -8.88 4.07
N CYS A 59 -5.51 -8.27 3.54
CA CYS A 59 -6.82 -8.90 3.43
C CYS A 59 -6.81 -10.03 2.39
N PRO A 60 -7.01 -11.30 2.80
CA PRO A 60 -6.97 -12.42 1.85
C PRO A 60 -8.03 -12.32 0.76
N ARG A 61 -9.21 -11.79 1.11
CA ARG A 61 -10.29 -11.62 0.15
C ARG A 61 -9.92 -10.60 -0.92
N ALA A 62 -9.38 -9.46 -0.49
CA ALA A 62 -8.95 -8.43 -1.44
C ALA A 62 -7.79 -8.93 -2.31
N ALA A 63 -6.84 -9.65 -1.71
CA ALA A 63 -5.73 -10.22 -2.46
C ALA A 63 -6.21 -11.20 -3.53
N SER A 64 -7.19 -12.03 -3.20
CA SER A 64 -7.78 -12.99 -4.13
C SER A 64 -8.49 -12.27 -5.29
N LEU A 65 -9.26 -11.22 -4.97
CA LEU A 65 -9.98 -10.45 -5.98
C LEU A 65 -9.01 -9.72 -6.91
N ILE A 66 -7.95 -9.13 -6.36
CA ILE A 66 -6.94 -8.45 -7.15
C ILE A 66 -6.22 -9.45 -8.05
N GLY A 67 -5.89 -10.64 -7.54
CA GLY A 67 -5.29 -11.70 -8.34
C GLY A 67 -6.17 -12.10 -9.53
N THR A 68 -7.48 -12.16 -9.32
CA THR A 68 -8.42 -12.43 -10.39
C THR A 68 -8.39 -11.33 -11.45
N LEU A 69 -8.35 -10.06 -11.03
CA LEU A 69 -8.26 -8.95 -11.96
C LEU A 69 -6.95 -8.98 -12.75
N GLU A 70 -5.84 -9.29 -12.08
CA GLU A 70 -4.54 -9.37 -12.75
C GLU A 70 -4.53 -10.45 -13.83
N SER A 71 -5.15 -11.61 -13.57
CA SER A 71 -5.18 -12.70 -14.52
C SER A 71 -6.23 -12.51 -15.63
N SER A 72 -7.10 -11.52 -15.52
CA SER A 72 -8.17 -11.27 -16.49
C SER A 72 -7.75 -10.42 -17.70
N GLY A 73 -6.51 -9.96 -17.74
CA GLY A 73 -6.04 -9.06 -18.80
C GLY A 73 -6.39 -7.60 -18.55
N LEU A 74 -6.88 -7.26 -17.36
CA LEU A 74 -7.24 -5.89 -17.03
C LEU A 74 -6.04 -4.94 -17.12
N MET A 75 -4.85 -5.40 -16.73
CA MET A 75 -3.66 -4.56 -16.75
C MET A 75 -3.30 -4.11 -18.15
N ALA A 76 -3.46 -5.01 -19.14
CA ALA A 76 -3.22 -4.65 -20.54
C ALA A 76 -4.22 -3.58 -21.00
N ARG A 77 -5.50 -3.72 -20.62
CA ARG A 77 -6.51 -2.72 -20.97
C ARG A 77 -6.25 -1.38 -20.31
N MET A 78 -5.77 -1.39 -19.06
CA MET A 78 -5.42 -0.15 -18.36
C MET A 78 -4.24 0.54 -19.03
N THR A 79 -3.25 -0.22 -19.48
CA THR A 79 -2.11 0.31 -20.20
C THR A 79 -2.55 0.97 -21.51
N GLU A 80 -3.45 0.32 -22.24
CA GLU A 80 -4.00 0.89 -23.47
C GLU A 80 -4.72 2.20 -23.20
N ARG A 81 -5.52 2.27 -22.15
CA ARG A 81 -6.22 3.49 -21.78
C ARG A 81 -5.28 4.63 -21.46
N LEU A 82 -4.17 4.35 -20.82
CA LEU A 82 -3.16 5.38 -20.53
C LEU A 82 -2.57 5.97 -21.79
N GLY A 83 -2.48 5.18 -22.85
CA GLY A 83 -1.98 5.66 -24.14
C GLY A 83 -3.01 6.46 -24.94
N GLU A 84 -4.29 6.31 -24.63
CA GLU A 84 -5.38 6.93 -25.40
C GLU A 84 -6.02 8.13 -24.71
N ASP A 85 -5.93 8.20 -23.39
CA ASP A 85 -6.59 9.22 -22.57
C ASP A 85 -5.53 10.07 -21.88
N GLU A 86 -5.28 11.27 -22.41
CA GLU A 86 -4.26 12.16 -21.87
C GLU A 86 -4.56 12.64 -20.46
N GLU A 87 -5.83 12.86 -20.15
CA GLU A 87 -6.20 13.27 -18.78
C GLU A 87 -5.93 12.16 -17.79
N LEU A 88 -6.27 10.93 -18.13
CA LEU A 88 -5.99 9.78 -17.29
C LEU A 88 -4.48 9.58 -17.12
N ALA A 89 -3.72 9.72 -18.19
CA ALA A 89 -2.27 9.60 -18.15
C ALA A 89 -1.65 10.65 -17.21
N ASP A 90 -2.18 11.88 -17.25
CA ASP A 90 -1.71 12.95 -16.37
C ASP A 90 -2.03 12.66 -14.90
N GLN A 91 -3.23 12.17 -14.63
CA GLN A 91 -3.62 11.78 -13.28
C GLN A 91 -2.76 10.63 -12.75
N TYR A 92 -2.48 9.67 -13.61
CA TYR A 92 -1.63 8.54 -13.24
C TYR A 92 -0.21 8.99 -12.92
N ARG A 93 0.33 9.89 -13.75
CA ARG A 93 1.66 10.45 -13.52
C ARG A 93 1.73 11.16 -12.18
N ARG A 94 0.71 11.97 -11.85
CA ARG A 94 0.66 12.68 -10.58
C ARG A 94 0.57 11.72 -9.39
N ALA A 95 -0.20 10.64 -9.53
CA ALA A 95 -0.28 9.63 -8.49
C ALA A 95 1.07 8.93 -8.29
N HIS A 96 1.76 8.65 -9.39
CA HIS A 96 3.08 8.03 -9.34
C HIS A 96 4.10 8.95 -8.66
N GLU A 97 4.11 10.23 -9.02
CA GLU A 97 5.00 11.21 -8.40
C GLU A 97 4.73 11.35 -6.91
N SER A 98 3.46 11.35 -6.52
CA SER A 98 3.07 11.40 -5.11
C SER A 98 3.58 10.18 -4.35
N TYR A 99 3.47 9.00 -4.93
CA TYR A 99 3.94 7.77 -4.32
C TYR A 99 5.47 7.77 -4.16
N ILE A 100 6.18 8.19 -5.20
CA ILE A 100 7.64 8.28 -5.15
C ILE A 100 8.09 9.29 -4.08
N CYS A 101 7.42 10.43 -4.02
CA CYS A 101 7.71 11.44 -3.00
C CYS A 101 7.50 10.86 -1.60
N LEU A 102 6.44 10.11 -1.38
CA LEU A 102 6.16 9.48 -0.09
C LEU A 102 7.27 8.50 0.30
N LEU A 103 7.77 7.71 -0.64
CA LEU A 103 8.85 6.78 -0.38
C LEU A 103 10.12 7.49 0.08
N TYR A 104 10.49 8.57 -0.60
CA TYR A 104 11.71 9.30 -0.28
C TYR A 104 11.59 10.09 1.02
N THR A 105 10.46 10.73 1.26
CA THR A 105 10.30 11.54 2.47
C THR A 105 10.15 10.68 3.72
N SER A 106 9.61 9.48 3.61
CA SER A 106 9.54 8.56 4.75
C SER A 106 10.93 8.24 5.29
N ASP A 107 11.94 8.23 4.41
CA ASP A 107 13.31 7.94 4.79
C ASP A 107 14.07 9.20 5.21
N ALA A 108 13.72 10.35 4.66
CA ALA A 108 14.43 11.60 4.86
C ALA A 108 13.85 12.50 5.95
N ALA A 109 12.69 12.18 6.49
CA ALA A 109 11.98 12.98 7.49
C ALA A 109 11.61 14.39 7.01
N ASP A 110 11.62 14.64 5.70
CA ASP A 110 11.23 15.90 5.10
C ASP A 110 10.03 15.68 4.20
N ASP A 111 8.84 15.91 4.75
CA ASP A 111 7.58 15.64 4.06
C ASP A 111 7.01 16.85 3.32
N LEU A 112 7.69 17.97 3.34
CA LEU A 112 7.17 19.21 2.74
C LEU A 112 7.07 19.12 1.22
N LEU A 113 7.85 18.25 0.60
CA LEU A 113 7.88 18.12 -0.84
C LEU A 113 6.72 17.28 -1.42
N CYS A 114 5.94 16.65 -0.54
CA CYS A 114 4.86 15.77 -0.95
C CYS A 114 3.48 16.38 -0.79
N VAL A 115 3.40 17.65 -0.73
CA VAL A 115 2.14 18.36 -0.54
C VAL A 115 1.34 18.43 -1.85
#